data_c5df92791859029443daa8f4698d3da1
#
_entry.id   c5df92791859029443daa8f4698d3da1
#
_cell.length_a   1.000
_cell.length_b   1.000
_cell.length_c   1.000
_cell.angle_alpha   90.00
_cell.angle_beta   90.00
_cell.angle_gamma   90.00
#
_symmetry.space_group_name_H-M   'P 1'
#
loop_
_entity.id
_entity.type
_entity.pdbx_description
1 polymer ?
#
loop_
_entity_poly.entity_id
_entity_poly.type
_entity_poly.pdbx_seq_one_letter_code
_entity_poly.pdbx_strand_id
1 'polypeptide(L)'
;GADAIYDVVDGKLEFRSHYKMPAPQSETENCVAHNGSIIPVPGRDIFVQAWYQGGISVIDFTDSSNPVEIAYFDRGPIKEEELTTGGYWSVYYYEGAIYGTEITRGLDTFRLIPSEYLTKNEIDAAKLAYPAIGSKRAFNPQQQIPMIWPSDPVVAKAYLDQLKKDKVLDETLVENIMQNLDLADSAILNGSNEIFADNLANLQLTLKDTNITDINKYRLKQLDAVLKEISKRLKL
;
A
#
# COMPACT_ATOMS: atom_id res chain seq x y z
N GLY A 1 5.79 -19.90 12.73
CA GLY A 1 6.71 -18.83 12.36
C GLY A 1 6.20 -17.44 12.74
N ALA A 2 7.04 -16.46 12.55
CA ALA A 2 6.71 -15.05 12.76
C ALA A 2 7.64 -14.20 11.90
N ASP A 3 7.14 -13.05 11.44
CA ASP A 3 7.95 -12.00 10.82
C ASP A 3 8.42 -11.05 11.92
N ALA A 4 9.71 -10.81 12.03
CA ALA A 4 10.25 -9.82 12.94
C ALA A 4 10.35 -8.48 12.22
N ILE A 5 9.77 -7.44 12.82
CA ILE A 5 9.70 -6.09 12.27
C ILE A 5 10.74 -5.21 12.96
N TYR A 6 11.51 -4.51 12.15
CA TYR A 6 12.55 -3.59 12.60
C TYR A 6 12.42 -2.24 11.89
N ASP A 7 12.66 -1.17 12.62
CA ASP A 7 12.94 0.13 12.03
C ASP A 7 14.43 0.25 11.70
N VAL A 8 14.73 1.03 10.66
CA VAL A 8 16.11 1.41 10.34
C VAL A 8 16.36 2.81 10.90
N VAL A 9 17.08 2.89 12.01
CA VAL A 9 17.39 4.14 12.70
C VAL A 9 18.91 4.35 12.68
N ASP A 10 19.36 5.43 12.07
CA ASP A 10 20.78 5.76 11.92
C ASP A 10 21.63 4.61 11.35
N GLY A 11 21.05 3.87 10.38
CA GLY A 11 21.68 2.72 9.73
C GLY A 11 21.74 1.44 10.58
N LYS A 12 21.04 1.39 11.69
CA LYS A 12 20.91 0.21 12.59
C LYS A 12 19.50 -0.31 12.59
N LEU A 13 19.36 -1.62 12.77
CA LEU A 13 18.07 -2.28 12.93
C LEU A 13 17.64 -2.19 14.40
N GLU A 14 16.50 -1.56 14.66
CA GLU A 14 15.85 -1.52 15.96
C GLU A 14 14.59 -2.39 15.93
N PHE A 15 14.58 -3.42 16.74
CA PHE A 15 13.42 -4.31 16.84
C PHE A 15 12.19 -3.57 17.34
N ARG A 16 11.03 -3.83 16.70
CA ARG A 16 9.74 -3.26 17.07
C ARG A 16 8.74 -4.31 17.55
N SER A 17 8.45 -5.26 16.69
CA SER A 17 7.42 -6.26 17.00
C SER A 17 7.60 -7.56 16.21
N HIS A 18 6.69 -8.49 16.45
CA HIS A 18 6.49 -9.66 15.60
C HIS A 18 5.07 -9.66 15.03
N TYR A 19 4.96 -9.93 13.73
CA TYR A 19 3.69 -10.35 13.15
C TYR A 19 3.63 -11.88 13.12
N LYS A 20 2.48 -12.41 13.55
CA LYS A 20 2.13 -13.83 13.44
C LYS A 20 0.78 -13.94 12.75
N MET A 21 0.65 -14.90 11.87
CA MET A 21 -0.62 -15.22 11.21
C MET A 21 -1.71 -15.48 12.27
N PRO A 22 -2.84 -14.76 12.25
CA PRO A 22 -3.89 -14.89 13.27
C PRO A 22 -4.70 -16.18 13.15
N ALA A 23 -4.75 -16.78 11.94
CA ALA A 23 -5.55 -17.98 11.68
C ALA A 23 -5.06 -19.18 12.53
N PRO A 24 -5.97 -19.99 13.08
CA PRO A 24 -5.61 -21.23 13.73
C PRO A 24 -4.98 -22.18 12.70
N GLN A 25 -3.98 -22.95 13.14
CA GLN A 25 -3.25 -23.91 12.32
C GLN A 25 -3.51 -25.32 12.83
N SER A 26 -3.71 -26.27 11.92
CA SER A 26 -3.83 -27.67 12.25
C SER A 26 -2.46 -28.36 12.27
N GLU A 27 -2.38 -29.56 12.86
CA GLU A 27 -1.16 -30.38 12.85
C GLU A 27 -0.82 -30.92 11.45
N THR A 28 -1.76 -30.86 10.53
CA THR A 28 -1.61 -31.31 9.13
C THR A 28 -1.22 -30.19 8.17
N GLU A 29 -0.96 -28.97 8.68
CA GLU A 29 -0.56 -27.82 7.91
C GLU A 29 0.85 -27.35 8.24
N ASN A 30 1.65 -27.10 7.21
CA ASN A 30 2.87 -26.30 7.34
C ASN A 30 2.56 -24.84 7.09
N CYS A 31 2.57 -24.01 8.12
CA CYS A 31 2.26 -22.59 8.05
C CYS A 31 3.45 -21.71 8.44
N VAL A 32 4.62 -22.03 7.90
CA VAL A 32 5.85 -21.26 8.12
C VAL A 32 5.87 -20.04 7.18
N ALA A 33 6.27 -18.88 7.70
CA ALA A 33 6.53 -17.69 6.89
C ALA A 33 7.58 -18.00 5.81
N HIS A 34 7.30 -17.61 4.58
CA HIS A 34 8.19 -17.84 3.45
C HIS A 34 8.44 -16.54 2.67
N ASN A 35 8.23 -16.52 1.37
CA ASN A 35 8.48 -15.34 0.56
C ASN A 35 7.31 -14.35 0.55
N GLY A 36 7.64 -13.09 0.25
CA GLY A 36 6.66 -12.04 0.07
C GLY A 36 7.19 -10.84 -0.68
N SER A 37 6.37 -9.83 -0.85
CA SER A 37 6.75 -8.57 -1.47
C SER A 37 5.97 -7.38 -0.93
N ILE A 38 6.55 -6.18 -1.08
CA ILE A 38 5.85 -4.94 -0.77
C ILE A 38 4.70 -4.70 -1.77
N ILE A 39 3.55 -4.28 -1.27
CA ILE A 39 2.48 -3.66 -2.05
C ILE A 39 2.68 -2.15 -1.95
N PRO A 40 3.04 -1.46 -3.04
CA PRO A 40 3.51 -0.08 -2.99
C PRO A 40 2.34 0.91 -2.86
N VAL A 41 1.68 0.92 -1.73
CA VAL A 41 0.69 1.95 -1.39
C VAL A 41 1.41 3.21 -0.91
N PRO A 42 1.18 4.40 -1.52
CA PRO A 42 1.86 5.60 -1.09
C PRO A 42 1.54 5.92 0.38
N GLY A 43 2.56 6.21 1.18
CA GLY A 43 2.40 6.58 2.60
C GLY A 43 2.05 5.44 3.54
N ARG A 44 2.20 4.17 3.10
CA ARG A 44 1.99 2.98 3.95
C ARG A 44 3.04 1.91 3.66
N ASP A 45 3.33 1.12 4.67
CA ASP A 45 4.18 -0.06 4.59
C ASP A 45 3.27 -1.30 4.59
N ILE A 46 2.98 -1.82 3.40
CA ILE A 46 2.11 -2.99 3.22
C ILE A 46 2.92 -4.12 2.56
N PHE A 47 2.82 -5.31 3.12
CA PHE A 47 3.51 -6.50 2.66
C PHE A 47 2.53 -7.63 2.39
N VAL A 48 2.74 -8.38 1.33
CA VAL A 48 2.04 -9.65 1.09
C VAL A 48 2.99 -10.80 1.37
N GLN A 49 2.57 -11.73 2.24
CA GLN A 49 3.35 -12.85 2.78
C GLN A 49 2.74 -14.19 2.40
N ALA A 50 3.56 -15.13 1.95
CA ALA A 50 3.21 -16.53 1.77
C ALA A 50 3.52 -17.36 3.03
N TRP A 51 2.60 -18.26 3.41
CA TRP A 51 2.67 -19.09 4.60
C TRP A 51 2.55 -20.59 4.28
N TYR A 52 2.99 -21.04 3.11
CA TYR A 52 2.74 -22.40 2.63
C TYR A 52 1.24 -22.74 2.70
N GLN A 53 0.85 -23.79 3.45
CA GLN A 53 -0.54 -24.21 3.59
C GLN A 53 -1.40 -23.22 4.40
N GLY A 54 -0.80 -22.36 5.21
CA GLY A 54 -1.48 -21.25 5.86
C GLY A 54 -1.90 -20.10 4.91
N GLY A 55 -1.68 -20.26 3.61
CA GLY A 55 -2.20 -19.35 2.62
C GLY A 55 -1.35 -18.09 2.43
N ILE A 56 -2.01 -16.95 2.32
CA ILE A 56 -1.42 -15.63 2.05
C ILE A 56 -2.02 -14.61 3.01
N SER A 57 -1.17 -13.80 3.65
CA SER A 57 -1.57 -12.62 4.42
C SER A 57 -1.14 -11.34 3.72
N VAL A 58 -1.98 -10.31 3.76
CA VAL A 58 -1.60 -8.93 3.46
C VAL A 58 -1.54 -8.17 4.78
N ILE A 59 -0.37 -7.63 5.09
CA ILE A 59 -0.03 -7.09 6.40
C ILE A 59 0.26 -5.60 6.25
N ASP A 60 -0.40 -4.76 7.02
CA ASP A 60 -0.04 -3.37 7.21
C ASP A 60 0.86 -3.27 8.44
N PHE A 61 2.10 -2.84 8.25
CA PHE A 61 3.06 -2.59 9.32
C PHE A 61 3.56 -1.13 9.32
N THR A 62 2.73 -0.22 8.81
CA THR A 62 3.00 1.23 8.85
C THR A 62 3.24 1.71 10.29
N ASP A 63 2.50 1.16 11.27
CA ASP A 63 2.92 1.15 12.67
C ASP A 63 3.73 -0.12 12.92
N SER A 64 5.04 0.00 12.87
CA SER A 64 5.97 -1.13 13.03
C SER A 64 5.85 -1.85 14.39
N SER A 65 5.23 -1.20 15.38
CA SER A 65 4.98 -1.77 16.69
C SER A 65 3.66 -2.56 16.77
N ASN A 66 2.71 -2.31 15.85
CA ASN A 66 1.38 -2.90 15.85
C ASN A 66 0.96 -3.33 14.42
N PRO A 67 1.61 -4.33 13.83
CA PRO A 67 1.25 -4.84 12.50
C PRO A 67 -0.14 -5.48 12.52
N VAL A 68 -0.90 -5.25 11.45
CA VAL A 68 -2.29 -5.73 11.32
C VAL A 68 -2.48 -6.49 10.01
N GLU A 69 -3.12 -7.67 10.05
CA GLU A 69 -3.59 -8.33 8.84
C GLU A 69 -4.80 -7.58 8.28
N ILE A 70 -4.70 -7.15 7.03
CA ILE A 70 -5.75 -6.36 6.36
C ILE A 70 -6.47 -7.12 5.25
N ALA A 71 -5.91 -8.24 4.81
CA ALA A 71 -6.55 -9.20 3.91
C ALA A 71 -5.82 -10.55 4.00
N TYR A 72 -6.51 -11.63 3.65
CA TYR A 72 -5.94 -12.97 3.61
C TYR A 72 -6.62 -13.85 2.57
N PHE A 73 -5.97 -14.94 2.25
CA PHE A 73 -6.54 -16.04 1.48
C PHE A 73 -5.94 -17.35 1.97
N ASP A 74 -6.80 -18.32 2.30
CA ASP A 74 -6.41 -19.64 2.77
C ASP A 74 -7.34 -20.71 2.20
N ARG A 75 -6.80 -21.90 1.94
CA ARG A 75 -7.54 -23.08 1.45
C ARG A 75 -7.48 -24.25 2.42
N GLY A 76 -6.80 -24.09 3.54
CA GLY A 76 -6.53 -25.17 4.49
C GLY A 76 -5.52 -26.21 3.97
N PRO A 77 -5.40 -27.33 4.67
CA PRO A 77 -4.40 -28.35 4.39
C PRO A 77 -4.55 -28.97 3.00
N ILE A 78 -3.46 -29.51 2.47
CA ILE A 78 -3.49 -30.30 1.22
C ILE A 78 -4.19 -31.65 1.47
N LYS A 79 -3.94 -32.24 2.63
CA LYS A 79 -4.62 -33.43 3.13
C LYS A 79 -5.04 -33.22 4.58
N GLU A 80 -6.22 -33.70 4.93
CA GLU A 80 -6.76 -33.54 6.29
C GLU A 80 -6.12 -34.50 7.29
N GLU A 81 -5.64 -35.67 6.81
CA GLU A 81 -5.21 -36.76 7.67
C GLU A 81 -3.70 -36.80 7.91
N GLU A 82 -2.91 -36.08 7.10
CA GLU A 82 -1.45 -36.12 7.21
C GLU A 82 -0.77 -34.81 6.76
N LEU A 83 0.31 -34.45 7.41
CA LEU A 83 1.16 -33.35 6.96
C LEU A 83 1.84 -33.73 5.64
N THR A 84 1.55 -33.01 4.58
CA THR A 84 2.17 -33.20 3.26
C THR A 84 2.75 -31.88 2.73
N THR A 85 3.66 -31.97 1.76
CA THR A 85 4.24 -30.79 1.13
C THR A 85 3.21 -30.09 0.26
N GLY A 86 3.06 -28.78 0.41
CA GLY A 86 2.14 -27.96 -0.38
C GLY A 86 2.02 -26.56 0.15
N GLY A 87 1.12 -25.78 -0.46
CA GLY A 87 0.85 -24.41 -0.10
C GLY A 87 1.71 -23.39 -0.85
N TYR A 88 1.56 -22.12 -0.50
CA TYR A 88 2.21 -21.04 -1.23
C TYR A 88 3.70 -20.94 -0.94
N TRP A 89 4.50 -21.17 -1.99
CA TRP A 89 5.95 -21.01 -1.94
C TRP A 89 6.35 -19.54 -2.00
N SER A 90 5.73 -18.76 -2.90
CA SER A 90 6.04 -17.36 -3.11
C SER A 90 4.78 -16.57 -3.44
N VAL A 91 4.78 -15.30 -3.07
CA VAL A 91 3.74 -14.35 -3.45
C VAL A 91 4.34 -12.99 -3.78
N TYR A 92 3.91 -12.40 -4.89
CA TYR A 92 4.43 -11.13 -5.38
C TYR A 92 3.32 -10.22 -5.86
N TYR A 93 3.42 -8.94 -5.52
CA TYR A 93 2.59 -7.89 -6.11
C TYR A 93 3.25 -7.35 -7.37
N TYR A 94 2.50 -7.25 -8.44
CA TYR A 94 2.92 -6.64 -9.69
C TYR A 94 1.74 -6.03 -10.44
N GLU A 95 1.83 -4.75 -10.80
CA GLU A 95 0.85 -4.00 -11.61
C GLU A 95 -0.63 -4.21 -11.21
N GLY A 96 -0.92 -4.13 -9.92
CA GLY A 96 -2.29 -4.21 -9.39
C GLY A 96 -2.82 -5.62 -9.13
N ALA A 97 -1.99 -6.65 -9.32
CA ALA A 97 -2.33 -8.03 -8.99
C ALA A 97 -1.30 -8.66 -8.06
N ILE A 98 -1.74 -9.64 -7.29
CA ILE A 98 -0.91 -10.49 -6.45
C ILE A 98 -0.84 -11.86 -7.09
N TYR A 99 0.35 -12.37 -7.34
CA TYR A 99 0.63 -13.66 -7.96
C TYR A 99 1.21 -14.61 -6.93
N GLY A 100 0.49 -15.69 -6.62
CA GLY A 100 0.90 -16.70 -5.67
C GLY A 100 1.22 -18.02 -6.34
N THR A 101 2.44 -18.53 -6.15
CA THR A 101 2.82 -19.87 -6.63
C THR A 101 2.58 -20.88 -5.53
N GLU A 102 1.67 -21.82 -5.78
CA GLU A 102 1.28 -22.89 -4.88
C GLU A 102 1.89 -24.21 -5.38
N ILE A 103 2.60 -24.93 -4.48
CA ILE A 103 3.43 -26.09 -4.82
C ILE A 103 2.63 -27.19 -5.51
N THR A 104 1.41 -27.46 -5.06
CA THR A 104 0.58 -28.58 -5.55
C THR A 104 -0.54 -28.15 -6.50
N ARG A 105 -0.98 -26.89 -6.40
CA ARG A 105 -2.18 -26.39 -7.11
C ARG A 105 -1.84 -25.40 -8.24
N GLY A 106 -0.57 -24.98 -8.36
CA GLY A 106 -0.08 -24.14 -9.46
C GLY A 106 -0.04 -22.65 -9.15
N LEU A 107 -0.57 -21.80 -10.03
CA LEU A 107 -0.54 -20.35 -9.94
C LEU A 107 -1.91 -19.78 -9.65
N ASP A 108 -2.01 -18.97 -8.61
CA ASP A 108 -3.19 -18.16 -8.33
C ASP A 108 -2.90 -16.68 -8.57
N THR A 109 -3.93 -15.95 -8.98
CA THR A 109 -3.87 -14.50 -9.14
C THR A 109 -4.98 -13.86 -8.32
N PHE A 110 -4.61 -12.88 -7.49
CA PHE A 110 -5.53 -12.16 -6.60
C PHE A 110 -5.55 -10.68 -6.92
N ARG A 111 -6.64 -10.03 -6.56
CA ARG A 111 -6.76 -8.57 -6.54
C ARG A 111 -7.26 -8.11 -5.19
N LEU A 112 -6.68 -7.03 -4.70
CA LEU A 112 -7.21 -6.33 -3.54
C LEU A 112 -8.53 -5.66 -3.90
N ILE A 113 -9.49 -5.75 -3.00
CA ILE A 113 -10.77 -5.03 -3.05
C ILE A 113 -10.81 -4.00 -1.94
N PRO A 114 -11.52 -2.86 -2.13
CA PRO A 114 -11.67 -1.87 -1.09
C PRO A 114 -12.30 -2.44 0.18
N SER A 115 -11.77 -2.01 1.33
CA SER A 115 -12.25 -2.42 2.66
C SER A 115 -12.09 -1.24 3.63
N GLU A 116 -12.46 -1.45 4.89
CA GLU A 116 -12.18 -0.49 5.96
C GLU A 116 -10.67 -0.25 6.22
N TYR A 117 -9.83 -1.20 5.80
CA TYR A 117 -8.37 -1.13 5.97
C TYR A 117 -7.65 -0.49 4.78
N LEU A 118 -8.22 -0.59 3.58
CA LEU A 118 -7.57 -0.16 2.34
C LEU A 118 -8.60 0.44 1.38
N THR A 119 -8.45 1.72 1.07
CA THR A 119 -9.40 2.43 0.20
C THR A 119 -9.19 2.09 -1.27
N LYS A 120 -10.20 2.41 -2.10
CA LYS A 120 -10.08 2.28 -3.55
C LYS A 120 -8.95 3.16 -4.11
N ASN A 121 -8.80 4.39 -3.57
CA ASN A 121 -7.75 5.31 -4.02
C ASN A 121 -6.36 4.76 -3.69
N GLU A 122 -6.17 4.15 -2.52
CA GLU A 122 -4.91 3.51 -2.14
C GLU A 122 -4.56 2.34 -3.06
N ILE A 123 -5.55 1.48 -3.38
CA ILE A 123 -5.38 0.35 -4.31
C ILE A 123 -5.03 0.84 -5.71
N ASP A 124 -5.71 1.87 -6.20
CA ASP A 124 -5.47 2.40 -7.53
C ASP A 124 -4.13 3.17 -7.61
N ALA A 125 -3.75 3.89 -6.57
CA ALA A 125 -2.44 4.54 -6.48
C ALA A 125 -1.29 3.51 -6.47
N ALA A 126 -1.46 2.38 -5.80
CA ALA A 126 -0.46 1.30 -5.79
C ALA A 126 -0.18 0.74 -7.20
N LYS A 127 -1.15 0.75 -8.11
CA LYS A 127 -0.97 0.30 -9.51
C LYS A 127 -0.09 1.23 -10.33
N LEU A 128 0.02 2.49 -9.93
CA LEU A 128 0.80 3.51 -10.62
C LEU A 128 2.26 3.56 -10.18
N ALA A 129 2.61 2.82 -9.12
CA ALA A 129 3.97 2.78 -8.61
C ALA A 129 4.95 2.21 -9.64
N TYR A 130 6.16 2.77 -9.70
CA TYR A 130 7.22 2.30 -10.58
C TYR A 130 8.59 2.39 -9.87
N PRO A 131 9.59 1.58 -10.30
CA PRO A 131 10.91 1.61 -9.69
C PRO A 131 11.57 2.99 -9.79
N ALA A 132 12.16 3.46 -8.71
CA ALA A 132 12.90 4.74 -8.66
C ALA A 132 14.18 4.73 -9.51
N ILE A 133 14.72 3.54 -9.78
CA ILE A 133 15.98 3.35 -10.50
C ILE A 133 15.78 2.39 -11.67
N GLY A 134 16.24 2.77 -12.84
CA GLY A 134 16.31 1.90 -14.02
C GLY A 134 15.10 1.95 -14.93
N SER A 135 15.07 1.06 -15.92
CA SER A 135 13.98 0.98 -16.87
C SER A 135 12.83 0.14 -16.30
N LYS A 136 11.61 0.48 -16.67
CA LYS A 136 10.40 -0.31 -16.38
C LYS A 136 10.47 -1.79 -16.81
N ARG A 137 11.53 -2.19 -17.52
CA ARG A 137 11.68 -3.51 -18.15
C ARG A 137 12.33 -4.57 -17.27
N ALA A 138 12.93 -4.22 -16.14
CA ALA A 138 13.72 -5.15 -15.34
C ALA A 138 13.39 -5.06 -13.83
N PHE A 139 12.12 -4.98 -13.51
CA PHE A 139 11.69 -4.99 -12.11
C PHE A 139 11.60 -6.43 -11.60
N ASN A 140 12.35 -6.72 -10.54
CA ASN A 140 12.20 -7.95 -9.77
C ASN A 140 11.56 -7.60 -8.41
N PRO A 141 10.29 -7.97 -8.15
CA PRO A 141 9.60 -7.67 -6.90
C PRO A 141 10.34 -8.18 -5.66
N GLN A 142 11.09 -9.26 -5.79
CA GLN A 142 11.87 -9.84 -4.69
C GLN A 142 13.02 -8.95 -4.22
N GLN A 143 13.52 -8.06 -5.06
CA GLN A 143 14.62 -7.15 -4.70
C GLN A 143 14.18 -5.98 -3.82
N GLN A 144 12.87 -5.77 -3.64
CA GLN A 144 12.30 -4.66 -2.85
C GLN A 144 12.90 -3.30 -3.22
N ILE A 145 13.00 -3.01 -4.51
CA ILE A 145 13.54 -1.75 -5.03
C ILE A 145 12.65 -0.59 -4.56
N PRO A 146 13.22 0.56 -4.17
CA PRO A 146 12.44 1.74 -3.84
C PRO A 146 11.48 2.12 -4.97
N MET A 147 10.21 2.27 -4.61
CA MET A 147 9.13 2.62 -5.53
C MET A 147 8.79 4.09 -5.40
N ILE A 148 8.39 4.70 -6.51
CA ILE A 148 7.88 6.07 -6.56
C ILE A 148 6.55 6.10 -7.32
N TRP A 149 5.81 7.17 -7.13
CA TRP A 149 4.49 7.36 -7.74
C TRP A 149 4.49 8.60 -8.62
N PRO A 150 3.73 8.60 -9.73
CA PRO A 150 3.54 9.81 -10.52
C PRO A 150 2.72 10.83 -9.72
N SER A 151 2.83 12.10 -10.11
CA SER A 151 1.93 13.15 -9.62
C SER A 151 0.58 13.03 -10.32
N ASP A 152 -0.23 12.12 -9.80
CA ASP A 152 -1.56 11.77 -10.31
C ASP A 152 -2.63 12.08 -9.25
N PRO A 153 -3.85 12.54 -9.63
CA PRO A 153 -4.92 12.80 -8.69
C PRO A 153 -5.23 11.63 -7.77
N VAL A 154 -5.19 10.38 -8.24
CA VAL A 154 -5.45 9.21 -7.38
C VAL A 154 -4.38 9.02 -6.29
N VAL A 155 -3.13 9.41 -6.56
CA VAL A 155 -2.06 9.38 -5.56
C VAL A 155 -2.31 10.43 -4.46
N ALA A 156 -2.74 11.64 -4.86
CA ALA A 156 -3.15 12.66 -3.89
C ALA A 156 -4.36 12.22 -3.06
N LYS A 157 -5.37 11.59 -3.69
CA LYS A 157 -6.55 11.04 -3.01
C LYS A 157 -6.17 9.94 -2.00
N ALA A 158 -5.19 9.10 -2.30
CA ALA A 158 -4.70 8.08 -1.37
C ALA A 158 -4.10 8.70 -0.10
N TYR A 159 -3.24 9.70 -0.22
CA TYR A 159 -2.74 10.44 0.95
C TYR A 159 -3.86 11.15 1.72
N LEU A 160 -4.83 11.71 1.00
CA LEU A 160 -5.96 12.42 1.61
C LEU A 160 -6.86 11.48 2.40
N ASP A 161 -7.14 10.26 1.88
CA ASP A 161 -7.89 9.23 2.59
C ASP A 161 -7.22 8.84 3.92
N GLN A 162 -5.89 8.69 3.92
CA GLN A 162 -5.11 8.37 5.10
C GLN A 162 -5.16 9.50 6.14
N LEU A 163 -4.96 10.75 5.71
CA LEU A 163 -5.04 11.92 6.59
C LEU A 163 -6.45 12.15 7.14
N LYS A 164 -7.48 11.81 6.36
CA LYS A 164 -8.89 11.81 6.82
C LYS A 164 -9.12 10.75 7.90
N LYS A 165 -8.67 9.52 7.66
CA LYS A 165 -8.78 8.39 8.60
C LYS A 165 -8.14 8.75 9.94
N ASP A 166 -6.95 9.36 9.90
CA ASP A 166 -6.20 9.78 11.08
C ASP A 166 -6.70 11.13 11.68
N LYS A 167 -7.74 11.73 11.09
CA LYS A 167 -8.35 13.00 11.54
C LYS A 167 -7.37 14.18 11.60
N VAL A 168 -6.38 14.21 10.73
CA VAL A 168 -5.32 15.24 10.70
C VAL A 168 -5.83 16.54 10.09
N LEU A 169 -6.71 16.45 9.10
CA LEU A 169 -7.28 17.59 8.38
C LEU A 169 -8.74 17.81 8.77
N ASP A 170 -9.21 19.05 8.60
CA ASP A 170 -10.63 19.37 8.72
C ASP A 170 -11.46 18.69 7.63
N GLU A 171 -12.66 18.16 7.94
CA GLU A 171 -13.51 17.43 7.00
C GLU A 171 -13.91 18.28 5.80
N THR A 172 -14.25 19.56 6.02
CA THR A 172 -14.62 20.49 4.96
C THR A 172 -13.46 20.71 3.98
N LEU A 173 -12.24 20.81 4.51
CA LEU A 173 -11.02 20.91 3.70
C LEU A 173 -10.77 19.64 2.90
N VAL A 174 -10.93 18.47 3.52
CA VAL A 174 -10.80 17.16 2.84
C VAL A 174 -11.78 17.05 1.68
N GLU A 175 -13.05 17.38 1.90
CA GLU A 175 -14.09 17.35 0.86
C GLU A 175 -13.78 18.33 -0.29
N ASN A 176 -13.32 19.52 0.02
CA ASN A 176 -12.93 20.53 -0.98
C ASN A 176 -11.76 20.02 -1.83
N ILE A 177 -10.70 19.48 -1.21
CA ILE A 177 -9.56 18.94 -1.95
C ILE A 177 -10.01 17.77 -2.82
N MET A 178 -10.83 16.85 -2.29
CA MET A 178 -11.34 15.70 -3.04
C MET A 178 -12.10 16.12 -4.29
N GLN A 179 -13.03 17.08 -4.16
CA GLN A 179 -13.78 17.63 -5.29
C GLN A 179 -12.86 18.26 -6.35
N ASN A 180 -11.86 19.04 -5.93
CA ASN A 180 -10.90 19.61 -6.87
C ASN A 180 -10.04 18.54 -7.57
N LEU A 181 -9.71 17.44 -6.89
CA LEU A 181 -9.00 16.31 -7.51
C LEU A 181 -9.87 15.56 -8.52
N ASP A 182 -11.18 15.40 -8.26
CA ASP A 182 -12.12 14.78 -9.21
C ASP A 182 -12.25 15.63 -10.48
N LEU A 183 -12.28 16.96 -10.33
CA LEU A 183 -12.29 17.89 -11.45
C LEU A 183 -10.95 17.91 -12.21
N ALA A 184 -9.83 17.77 -11.51
CA ALA A 184 -8.50 17.66 -12.11
C ALA A 184 -8.35 16.40 -12.98
N ASP A 185 -8.88 15.26 -12.54
CA ASP A 185 -8.93 14.03 -13.34
C ASP A 185 -9.60 14.28 -14.70
N SER A 186 -10.76 14.96 -14.67
CA SER A 186 -11.52 15.31 -15.87
C SER A 186 -10.79 16.33 -16.74
N ALA A 187 -10.14 17.33 -16.14
CA ALA A 187 -9.42 18.37 -16.86
C ALA A 187 -8.15 17.85 -17.54
N ILE A 188 -7.40 16.94 -16.88
CA ILE A 188 -6.21 16.31 -17.49
C ILE A 188 -6.58 15.52 -18.76
N LEU A 189 -7.78 14.93 -18.80
CA LEU A 189 -8.27 14.20 -19.98
C LEU A 189 -8.75 15.13 -21.10
N ASN A 190 -9.27 16.33 -20.78
CA ASN A 190 -9.94 17.23 -21.71
C ASN A 190 -9.13 18.48 -22.09
N GLY A 191 -7.94 18.66 -21.54
CA GLY A 191 -7.07 19.81 -21.79
C GLY A 191 -6.87 20.72 -20.57
N SER A 192 -6.01 21.75 -20.72
CA SER A 192 -5.60 22.64 -19.63
C SER A 192 -6.77 23.44 -19.02
N ASN A 193 -6.70 23.66 -17.70
CA ASN A 193 -7.63 24.51 -16.97
C ASN A 193 -6.90 25.33 -15.89
N GLU A 194 -6.56 26.58 -16.22
CA GLU A 194 -5.79 27.47 -15.32
C GLU A 194 -6.51 27.76 -14.00
N ILE A 195 -7.85 27.86 -14.01
CA ILE A 195 -8.63 28.15 -12.79
C ILE A 195 -8.47 27.02 -11.77
N PHE A 196 -8.57 25.77 -12.22
CA PHE A 196 -8.37 24.61 -11.35
C PHE A 196 -6.91 24.49 -10.89
N ALA A 197 -5.98 24.82 -11.78
CA ALA A 197 -4.57 24.86 -11.45
C ALA A 197 -4.28 25.81 -10.28
N ASP A 198 -4.83 27.01 -10.32
CA ASP A 198 -4.67 28.00 -9.26
C ASP A 198 -5.38 27.59 -7.97
N ASN A 199 -6.55 27.01 -8.04
CA ASN A 199 -7.24 26.47 -6.87
C ASN A 199 -6.41 25.42 -6.14
N LEU A 200 -5.84 24.45 -6.86
CA LEU A 200 -4.99 23.42 -6.28
C LEU A 200 -3.67 23.98 -5.70
N ALA A 201 -3.07 24.97 -6.39
CA ALA A 201 -1.82 25.59 -5.93
C ALA A 201 -2.01 26.42 -4.66
N ASN A 202 -3.20 27.00 -4.45
CA ASN A 202 -3.49 27.88 -3.33
C ASN A 202 -4.16 27.19 -2.14
N LEU A 203 -4.36 25.85 -2.21
CA LEU A 203 -4.88 25.08 -1.10
C LEU A 203 -3.90 25.15 0.08
N GLN A 204 -4.31 25.83 1.15
CA GLN A 204 -3.60 25.81 2.41
C GLN A 204 -4.04 24.59 3.22
N LEU A 205 -3.11 23.68 3.49
CA LEU A 205 -3.37 22.51 4.32
C LEU A 205 -3.44 22.95 5.78
N THR A 206 -4.63 23.36 6.22
CA THR A 206 -4.88 23.75 7.61
C THR A 206 -4.99 22.50 8.47
N LEU A 207 -4.11 22.37 9.47
CA LEU A 207 -4.10 21.24 10.37
C LEU A 207 -5.14 21.41 11.48
N LYS A 208 -5.85 20.33 11.79
CA LYS A 208 -6.79 20.24 12.90
C LYS A 208 -6.07 20.07 14.24
N ASP A 209 -4.93 19.41 14.23
CA ASP A 209 -4.05 19.19 15.36
C ASP A 209 -2.61 19.54 15.00
N THR A 210 -1.89 20.17 15.92
CA THR A 210 -0.46 20.49 15.78
C THR A 210 0.45 19.34 16.20
N ASN A 211 -0.08 18.34 16.94
CA ASN A 211 0.67 17.20 17.45
C ASN A 211 0.45 15.96 16.58
N ILE A 212 0.92 16.02 15.32
CA ILE A 212 0.77 14.94 14.34
C ILE A 212 2.00 14.01 14.34
N THR A 213 1.77 12.74 14.03
CA THR A 213 2.82 11.71 13.90
C THR A 213 3.77 12.01 12.74
N ASP A 214 4.97 11.44 12.76
CA ASP A 214 5.95 11.66 11.68
C ASP A 214 5.46 11.09 10.35
N ILE A 215 4.72 9.98 10.35
CA ILE A 215 4.09 9.45 9.14
C ILE A 215 3.08 10.43 8.55
N ASN A 216 2.28 11.12 9.37
CA ASN A 216 1.32 12.10 8.89
C ASN A 216 1.99 13.39 8.41
N LYS A 217 3.12 13.80 9.00
CA LYS A 217 3.97 14.87 8.44
C LYS A 217 4.48 14.51 7.05
N TYR A 218 4.94 13.26 6.88
CA TYR A 218 5.36 12.74 5.58
C TYR A 218 4.21 12.78 4.57
N ARG A 219 3.02 12.24 4.92
CA ARG A 219 1.83 12.23 4.04
C ARG A 219 1.41 13.63 3.63
N LEU A 220 1.40 14.60 4.56
CA LEU A 220 1.10 16.01 4.24
C LEU A 220 2.09 16.61 3.25
N LYS A 221 3.39 16.36 3.47
CA LYS A 221 4.44 16.84 2.57
C LYS A 221 4.28 16.25 1.16
N GLN A 222 3.97 14.96 1.06
CA GLN A 222 3.76 14.30 -0.22
C GLN A 222 2.49 14.80 -0.91
N LEU A 223 1.38 14.95 -0.18
CA LEU A 223 0.15 15.52 -0.70
C LEU A 223 0.39 16.92 -1.29
N ASP A 224 1.04 17.81 -0.53
CA ASP A 224 1.39 19.16 -1.01
C ASP A 224 2.23 19.13 -2.30
N ALA A 225 3.23 18.25 -2.35
CA ALA A 225 4.09 18.10 -3.52
C ALA A 225 3.29 17.61 -4.75
N VAL A 226 2.42 16.61 -4.59
CA VAL A 226 1.59 16.07 -5.67
C VAL A 226 0.58 17.13 -6.16
N LEU A 227 -0.08 17.85 -5.26
CA LEU A 227 -1.03 18.92 -5.62
C LEU A 227 -0.35 20.02 -6.45
N LYS A 228 0.84 20.47 -6.05
CA LYS A 228 1.63 21.46 -6.77
C LYS A 228 2.02 20.98 -8.17
N GLU A 229 2.38 19.73 -8.32
CA GLU A 229 2.78 19.18 -9.62
C GLU A 229 1.58 18.97 -10.54
N ILE A 230 0.43 18.53 -10.01
CA ILE A 230 -0.84 18.48 -10.76
C ILE A 230 -1.22 19.89 -11.24
N SER A 231 -1.13 20.89 -10.35
CA SER A 231 -1.39 22.29 -10.71
C SER A 231 -0.54 22.77 -11.90
N LYS A 232 0.76 22.46 -11.90
CA LYS A 232 1.64 22.81 -13.03
C LYS A 232 1.22 22.13 -14.33
N ARG A 233 0.85 20.85 -14.28
CA ARG A 233 0.41 20.11 -15.47
C ARG A 233 -0.89 20.68 -16.07
N LEU A 234 -1.78 21.20 -15.25
CA LEU A 234 -3.03 21.83 -15.70
C LEU A 234 -2.84 23.19 -16.35
N LYS A 235 -1.64 23.81 -16.23
CA LYS A 235 -1.29 25.08 -16.87
C LYS A 235 -0.61 24.91 -18.23
N LEU A 236 -0.21 23.70 -18.58
CA LEU A 236 0.44 23.35 -19.85
C LEU A 236 -0.60 22.92 -20.90
#